data_fade6334415d4758893b5df12e63a1ea
#
_entry.id   fade6334415d4758893b5df12e63a1ea
#
_cell.length_a   1.000
_cell.length_b   1.000
_cell.length_c   1.000
_cell.angle_alpha   90.00
_cell.angle_beta   90.00
_cell.angle_gamma   90.00
#
_symmetry.space_group_name_H-M   'P 1'
#
loop_
_entity.id
_entity.type
_entity.pdbx_description
1 polymer ?
#
loop_
_entity_poly.entity_id
_entity_poly.type
_entity_poly.pdbx_seq_one_letter_code
_entity_poly.pdbx_strand_id
1 'polypeptide(L)'
;MYSLDRQLIILKPKQPFLDWLNKINNKNLILEDIRSDCTVFLIPVVDNLNDAEKYIKTIFPDLFDLELSEWNVDEELWPDNRTIELFRKWFDIYFHSTIIDTVEKEILKDELY
;
A
#
# COMPACT_ATOMS: atom_id res chain seq x y z
N MET A 1 19.78 0.24 18.17
CA MET A 1 19.49 0.33 16.73
C MET A 1 19.65 -1.04 16.11
N TYR A 2 18.64 -1.49 15.40
CA TYR A 2 18.57 -2.86 14.85
C TYR A 2 18.14 -2.81 13.40
N SER A 3 18.89 -3.44 12.49
CA SER A 3 18.42 -3.57 11.11
C SER A 3 17.44 -4.74 11.01
N LEU A 4 16.40 -4.57 10.24
CA LEU A 4 15.43 -5.64 9.99
C LEU A 4 15.76 -6.39 8.70
N ASP A 5 15.46 -7.67 8.69
CA ASP A 5 15.58 -8.53 7.50
C ASP A 5 14.36 -8.38 6.58
N ARG A 6 13.97 -7.15 6.35
CA ARG A 6 12.86 -6.74 5.50
C ARG A 6 13.25 -5.49 4.74
N GLN A 7 12.52 -5.27 3.67
CA GLN A 7 12.50 -4.00 2.96
C GLN A 7 11.08 -3.46 2.98
N LEU A 8 10.85 -2.25 2.51
CA LEU A 8 9.51 -1.70 2.57
C LEU A 8 9.09 -1.04 1.27
N ILE A 9 7.79 -1.03 1.08
CA ILE A 9 7.13 -0.19 0.10
C ILE A 9 6.11 0.69 0.78
N ILE A 10 5.92 1.89 0.22
CA ILE A 10 4.87 2.82 0.61
C ILE A 10 3.96 2.97 -0.60
N LEU A 11 2.66 2.82 -0.39
CA LEU A 11 1.66 3.08 -1.43
C LEU A 11 1.07 4.46 -1.19
N LYS A 12 1.28 5.37 -2.13
CA LYS A 12 0.67 6.70 -2.07
C LYS A 12 -0.46 6.81 -3.07
N PRO A 13 -1.70 7.04 -2.62
CA PRO A 13 -2.83 7.15 -3.53
C PRO A 13 -2.65 8.30 -4.52
N LYS A 14 -3.09 8.07 -5.75
CA LYS A 14 -3.07 9.05 -6.84
C LYS A 14 -4.49 9.57 -7.11
N GLN A 15 -4.61 10.49 -8.04
CA GLN A 15 -5.89 11.13 -8.35
C GLN A 15 -7.04 10.16 -8.63
N PRO A 16 -6.86 9.05 -9.40
CA PRO A 16 -7.96 8.12 -9.60
C PRO A 16 -8.52 7.50 -8.32
N PHE A 17 -7.65 7.21 -7.34
CA PHE A 17 -8.08 6.73 -6.02
C PHE A 17 -8.90 7.80 -5.30
N LEU A 18 -8.42 9.03 -5.32
CA LEU A 18 -9.12 10.15 -4.70
C LEU A 18 -10.49 10.38 -5.32
N ASP A 19 -10.58 10.32 -6.65
CA ASP A 19 -11.85 10.49 -7.36
C ASP A 19 -12.86 9.43 -6.96
N TRP A 20 -12.42 8.17 -6.91
CA TRP A 20 -13.23 7.06 -6.42
C TRP A 20 -13.71 7.29 -4.98
N LEU A 21 -12.78 7.64 -4.09
CA LEU A 21 -13.07 7.85 -2.67
C LEU A 21 -14.11 8.96 -2.45
N ASN A 22 -13.91 10.11 -3.10
CA ASN A 22 -14.82 11.24 -2.96
C ASN A 22 -16.21 10.92 -3.50
N LYS A 23 -16.27 10.14 -4.57
CA LYS A 23 -17.54 9.75 -5.19
C LYS A 23 -18.35 8.81 -4.28
N ILE A 24 -17.72 7.76 -3.75
CA ILE A 24 -18.44 6.74 -2.98
C ILE A 24 -18.77 7.18 -1.56
N ASN A 25 -17.92 8.01 -0.96
CA ASN A 25 -18.09 8.47 0.43
C ASN A 25 -18.64 9.89 0.52
N ASN A 26 -18.98 10.51 -0.60
CA ASN A 26 -19.51 11.86 -0.68
C ASN A 26 -18.64 12.86 0.11
N LYS A 27 -17.33 12.82 -0.12
CA LYS A 27 -16.35 13.68 0.53
C LYS A 27 -15.70 14.63 -0.47
N ASN A 28 -15.02 15.64 0.03
CA ASN A 28 -14.25 16.62 -0.74
C ASN A 28 -12.79 16.65 -0.27
N LEU A 29 -12.17 15.48 -0.20
CA LEU A 29 -10.76 15.36 0.15
C LEU A 29 -9.88 15.80 -1.01
N ILE A 30 -8.68 16.28 -0.69
CA ILE A 30 -7.63 16.58 -1.67
C ILE A 30 -6.51 15.56 -1.54
N LEU A 31 -5.63 15.50 -2.54
CA LEU A 31 -4.53 14.52 -2.55
C LEU A 31 -3.67 14.57 -1.29
N GLU A 32 -3.37 15.77 -0.79
CA GLU A 32 -2.56 15.92 0.42
C GLU A 32 -3.18 15.20 1.62
N ASP A 33 -4.51 15.21 1.74
CA ASP A 33 -5.22 14.56 2.84
C ASP A 33 -4.98 13.06 2.89
N ILE A 34 -4.84 12.43 1.73
CA ILE A 34 -4.70 10.97 1.63
C ILE A 34 -3.27 10.51 1.38
N ARG A 35 -2.34 11.43 1.08
CA ARG A 35 -0.93 11.10 0.82
C ARG A 35 -0.01 11.41 2.00
N SER A 36 -0.49 12.09 3.01
CA SER A 36 0.34 12.52 4.16
C SER A 36 0.61 11.40 5.16
N ASP A 37 -0.25 10.41 5.23
CA ASP A 37 -0.10 9.27 6.14
C ASP A 37 -0.55 7.99 5.43
N CYS A 38 0.39 7.32 4.79
CA CYS A 38 0.13 6.15 3.98
C CYS A 38 0.50 4.87 4.69
N THR A 39 -0.12 3.76 4.26
CA THR A 39 0.26 2.45 4.76
C THR A 39 1.66 2.08 4.26
N VAL A 40 2.46 1.53 5.15
CA VAL A 40 3.78 0.99 4.86
C VAL A 40 3.70 -0.52 4.93
N PHE A 41 4.19 -1.20 3.88
CA PHE A 41 4.19 -2.65 3.81
C PHE A 41 5.63 -3.15 3.88
N LEU A 42 5.88 -4.12 4.74
CA LEU A 42 7.16 -4.81 4.75
C LEU A 42 7.15 -5.93 3.72
N ILE A 43 8.22 -6.03 2.95
CA ILE A 43 8.39 -7.05 1.92
C ILE A 43 9.68 -7.83 2.21
N PRO A 44 9.86 -9.02 1.61
CA PRO A 44 11.12 -9.74 1.75
C PRO A 44 12.30 -8.92 1.22
N VAL A 45 13.49 -9.20 1.75
CA VAL A 45 14.72 -8.63 1.21
C VAL A 45 14.93 -9.16 -0.20
N VAL A 46 15.14 -8.24 -1.15
CA VAL A 46 15.41 -8.55 -2.55
C VAL A 46 16.71 -7.86 -2.98
N ASP A 47 17.30 -8.32 -4.08
CA ASP A 47 18.61 -7.84 -4.52
C ASP A 47 18.53 -6.49 -5.25
N ASN A 48 17.39 -6.19 -5.87
CA ASN A 48 17.22 -4.99 -6.68
C ASN A 48 15.74 -4.63 -6.84
N LEU A 49 15.50 -3.44 -7.40
CA LEU A 49 14.15 -2.92 -7.62
C LEU A 49 13.31 -3.82 -8.54
N ASN A 50 13.92 -4.44 -9.53
CA ASN A 50 13.20 -5.32 -10.45
C ASN A 50 12.62 -6.54 -9.71
N ASP A 51 13.36 -7.11 -8.77
CA ASP A 51 12.87 -8.22 -7.93
C ASP A 51 11.78 -7.75 -6.97
N ALA A 52 11.88 -6.53 -6.45
CA ALA A 52 10.82 -5.94 -5.64
C ALA A 52 9.52 -5.82 -6.45
N GLU A 53 9.60 -5.36 -7.70
CA GLU A 53 8.44 -5.25 -8.58
C GLU A 53 7.81 -6.61 -8.90
N LYS A 54 8.64 -7.65 -9.09
CA LYS A 54 8.14 -9.01 -9.27
C LYS A 54 7.36 -9.50 -8.06
N TYR A 55 7.86 -9.22 -6.87
CA TYR A 55 7.17 -9.57 -5.63
C TYR A 55 5.83 -8.85 -5.52
N ILE A 56 5.83 -7.54 -5.79
CA ILE A 56 4.61 -6.72 -5.75
C ILE A 56 3.54 -7.29 -6.69
N LYS A 57 3.92 -7.77 -7.87
CA LYS A 57 2.98 -8.41 -8.80
C LYS A 57 2.30 -9.62 -8.20
N THR A 58 2.93 -10.32 -7.27
CA THR A 58 2.32 -11.49 -6.62
C THR A 58 1.35 -11.12 -5.50
N ILE A 59 1.48 -9.93 -4.91
CA ILE A 59 0.68 -9.52 -3.74
C ILE A 59 -0.23 -8.33 -4.00
N PHE A 60 -0.15 -7.67 -5.16
CA PHE A 60 -0.90 -6.44 -5.39
C PHE A 60 -2.42 -6.61 -5.20
N PRO A 61 -3.06 -7.76 -5.49
CA PRO A 61 -4.50 -7.89 -5.22
C PRO A 61 -4.82 -7.69 -3.75
N ASP A 62 -4.03 -8.27 -2.86
CA ASP A 62 -4.24 -8.12 -1.41
C ASP A 62 -3.96 -6.69 -0.95
N LEU A 63 -2.94 -6.04 -1.52
CA LEU A 63 -2.63 -4.65 -1.23
C LEU A 63 -3.76 -3.73 -1.66
N PHE A 64 -4.29 -3.96 -2.86
CA PHE A 64 -5.39 -3.17 -3.40
C PHE A 64 -6.65 -3.33 -2.54
N ASP A 65 -7.00 -4.56 -2.21
CA ASP A 65 -8.15 -4.88 -1.37
C ASP A 65 -8.04 -4.21 0.01
N LEU A 66 -6.86 -4.24 0.63
CA LEU A 66 -6.63 -3.62 1.92
C LEU A 66 -6.81 -2.11 1.85
N GLU A 67 -6.23 -1.46 0.85
CA GLU A 67 -6.35 0.00 0.67
C GLU A 67 -7.80 0.42 0.42
N LEU A 68 -8.53 -0.33 -0.39
CA LEU A 68 -9.94 -0.03 -0.64
C LEU A 68 -10.80 -0.23 0.60
N SER A 69 -10.57 -1.33 1.33
CA SER A 69 -11.38 -1.69 2.51
C SER A 69 -11.21 -0.72 3.67
N GLU A 70 -10.10 -0.02 3.75
CA GLU A 70 -9.89 1.01 4.77
C GLU A 70 -10.88 2.17 4.63
N TRP A 71 -11.38 2.42 3.42
CA TRP A 71 -12.32 3.49 3.15
C TRP A 71 -13.74 3.03 2.96
N ASN A 72 -13.94 1.85 2.39
CA ASN A 72 -15.27 1.29 2.19
C ASN A 72 -15.18 -0.24 2.11
N VAL A 73 -15.87 -0.92 3.01
CA VAL A 73 -15.85 -2.39 3.09
C VAL A 73 -16.80 -3.07 2.09
N ASP A 74 -17.63 -2.30 1.40
CA ASP A 74 -18.57 -2.84 0.40
C ASP A 74 -17.82 -3.06 -0.92
N GLU A 75 -17.51 -4.32 -1.20
CA GLU A 75 -16.76 -4.72 -2.40
C GLU A 75 -17.49 -4.38 -3.70
N GLU A 76 -18.82 -4.25 -3.66
CA GLU A 76 -19.59 -3.87 -4.85
C GLU A 76 -19.29 -2.44 -5.31
N LEU A 77 -18.77 -1.60 -4.41
CA LEU A 77 -18.40 -0.23 -4.72
C LEU A 77 -16.95 -0.09 -5.17
N TRP A 78 -16.17 -1.18 -5.12
CA TRP A 78 -14.78 -1.17 -5.55
C TRP A 78 -14.70 -1.17 -7.08
N PRO A 79 -13.58 -0.68 -7.66
CA PRO A 79 -13.43 -0.69 -9.10
C PRO A 79 -13.43 -2.11 -9.67
N ASP A 80 -14.05 -2.27 -10.83
CA ASP A 80 -13.99 -3.52 -11.58
C ASP A 80 -12.61 -3.70 -12.22
N ASN A 81 -12.27 -4.96 -12.59
CA ASN A 81 -11.03 -5.26 -13.31
C ASN A 81 -9.78 -4.71 -12.63
N ARG A 82 -9.59 -5.05 -11.36
CA ARG A 82 -8.43 -4.64 -10.57
C ARG A 82 -7.16 -5.36 -11.02
N THR A 83 -6.60 -4.89 -12.12
CA THR A 83 -5.36 -5.38 -12.70
C THR A 83 -4.15 -4.67 -12.09
N ILE A 84 -2.94 -5.19 -12.38
CA ILE A 84 -1.70 -4.51 -11.96
C ILE A 84 -1.57 -3.14 -12.63
N GLU A 85 -2.04 -3.01 -13.87
CA GLU A 85 -2.03 -1.73 -14.58
C GLU A 85 -2.91 -0.71 -13.89
N LEU A 86 -4.11 -1.11 -13.45
CA LEU A 86 -4.99 -0.24 -12.69
C LEU A 86 -4.37 0.13 -11.35
N PHE A 87 -3.78 -0.84 -10.66
CA PHE A 87 -3.10 -0.62 -9.39
C PHE A 87 -2.02 0.46 -9.51
N ARG A 88 -1.21 0.39 -10.56
CA ARG A 88 -0.16 1.40 -10.84
C ARG A 88 -0.70 2.77 -11.21
N LYS A 89 -1.88 2.84 -11.80
CA LYS A 89 -2.56 4.12 -12.08
C LYS A 89 -3.13 4.75 -10.82
N TRP A 90 -3.45 3.94 -9.83
CA TRP A 90 -4.08 4.39 -8.59
C TRP A 90 -3.11 4.68 -7.46
N PHE A 91 -1.89 4.11 -7.53
CA PHE A 91 -0.87 4.26 -6.49
C PHE A 91 0.51 4.53 -7.06
N ASP A 92 1.21 5.48 -6.43
CA ASP A 92 2.67 5.55 -6.53
C ASP A 92 3.26 4.55 -5.55
N ILE A 93 4.26 3.80 -5.99
CA ILE A 93 4.93 2.80 -5.17
C ILE A 93 6.34 3.28 -4.89
N TYR A 94 6.63 3.52 -3.61
CA TYR A 94 7.96 3.93 -3.14
C TYR A 94 8.63 2.76 -2.45
N PHE A 95 9.82 2.44 -2.89
CA PHE A 95 10.61 1.34 -2.35
C PHE A 95 11.77 1.88 -1.52
N HIS A 96 12.00 1.29 -0.34
CA HIS A 96 13.13 1.60 0.52
C HIS A 96 13.77 0.31 0.99
N SER A 97 15.09 0.22 0.83
CA SER A 97 15.82 -1.03 1.06
C SER A 97 16.31 -1.21 2.49
N THR A 98 16.36 -0.14 3.29
CA THR A 98 16.92 -0.20 4.63
C THR A 98 15.89 0.21 5.67
N ILE A 99 15.66 -0.67 6.63
CA ILE A 99 14.74 -0.43 7.74
C ILE A 99 15.50 -0.62 9.05
N ILE A 100 15.47 0.39 9.89
CA ILE A 100 16.12 0.36 11.19
C ILE A 100 15.07 0.44 12.28
N ASP A 101 15.05 -0.54 13.16
CA ASP A 101 14.24 -0.50 14.37
C ASP A 101 15.04 0.17 15.48
N THR A 102 14.47 1.20 16.08
CA THR A 102 15.11 1.95 17.15
C THR A 102 14.76 1.41 18.54
N VAL A 103 13.81 0.48 18.60
CA VAL A 103 13.27 -0.08 19.85
C VAL A 103 13.84 -1.46 20.09
N GLU A 104 14.28 -1.73 21.30
CA GLU A 104 14.83 -3.03 21.67
C GLU A 104 13.77 -4.15 21.70
N LYS A 105 12.55 -3.80 22.09
CA LYS A 105 11.45 -4.77 22.18
C LYS A 105 11.11 -5.33 20.81
N GLU A 106 10.87 -6.63 20.73
CA GLU A 106 10.51 -7.32 19.49
C GLU A 106 9.20 -6.78 18.90
N ILE A 107 9.16 -6.73 17.55
CA ILE A 107 7.96 -6.41 16.80
C ILE A 107 7.02 -7.62 16.86
N LEU A 108 5.76 -7.35 17.20
CA LEU A 108 4.71 -8.37 17.21
C LEU A 108 3.94 -8.36 15.90
N LYS A 109 3.47 -9.55 15.50
CA LYS A 109 2.63 -9.70 14.30
C LYS A 109 1.26 -10.21 14.72
N ASP A 110 0.22 -9.53 14.22
CA ASP A 110 -1.17 -9.98 14.34
C ASP A 110 -1.72 -10.16 12.93
N GLU A 111 -2.33 -11.32 12.66
CA GLU A 111 -2.97 -11.55 11.37
C GLU A 111 -4.21 -10.67 11.24
N LEU A 112 -4.38 -10.06 10.05
CA LEU A 112 -5.53 -9.22 9.75
C LEU A 112 -6.76 -10.03 9.33
N TYR A 113 -6.52 -11.27 8.87
CA TYR A 113 -7.58 -12.15 8.35
C TYR A 113 -7.50 -13.54 8.96
#